data_91b92a43fa01e908905a3fb43e0ab52e
#
_entry.id   91b92a43fa01e908905a3fb43e0ab52e
#
_cell.length_a   1.000
_cell.length_b   1.000
_cell.length_c   1.000
_cell.angle_alpha   90.00
_cell.angle_beta   90.00
_cell.angle_gamma   90.00
#
_symmetry.space_group_name_H-M   'P 1'
#
loop_
_entity.id
_entity.type
_entity.pdbx_description
1 polymer ?
#
loop_
_entity_poly.entity_id
_entity_poly.type
_entity_poly.pdbx_seq_one_letter_code
_entity_poly.pdbx_strand_id
1 'polypeptide(L)'
;GPPQRVFMATLLLLWPILVQAQGSSLEVSVEPLTAIDQQFMEDQRARVEQLANRMGRGLTGNTDRDLSTLQRILDERMVPSTDTLTLQAMGAVFGDLLGDRLDMSWVVYRDGRGRSRALRYRSMDIYLFPITMISRRQEGGSDRRLKPLFDETVSETRRLLPGGKWFE
;
A
#
# COMPACT_ATOMS: atom_id res chain seq x y z
N GLY A 1 47.67 -12.23 -68.49
CA GLY A 1 46.76 -11.29 -67.90
C GLY A 1 46.78 -11.43 -66.37
N PRO A 2 46.77 -10.33 -65.59
CA PRO A 2 46.80 -10.40 -64.15
C PRO A 2 45.47 -10.90 -63.61
N PRO A 3 45.45 -11.68 -62.54
CA PRO A 3 44.18 -12.17 -61.98
C PRO A 3 43.44 -11.01 -61.28
N GLN A 4 42.21 -10.85 -61.69
CA GLN A 4 41.30 -9.91 -60.99
C GLN A 4 41.01 -10.44 -59.59
N ARG A 5 41.49 -9.69 -58.61
CA ARG A 5 41.10 -9.91 -57.21
C ARG A 5 39.68 -9.40 -57.03
N VAL A 6 38.75 -10.32 -56.90
CA VAL A 6 37.39 -10.01 -56.50
C VAL A 6 37.46 -9.67 -54.99
N PHE A 7 37.33 -8.40 -54.63
CA PHE A 7 37.08 -7.99 -53.28
C PHE A 7 35.61 -8.28 -52.95
N MET A 8 35.37 -9.37 -52.23
CA MET A 8 34.09 -9.55 -51.58
C MET A 8 34.01 -8.57 -50.41
N ALA A 9 33.29 -7.47 -50.62
CA ALA A 9 32.90 -6.59 -49.52
C ALA A 9 31.87 -7.35 -48.71
N THR A 10 32.30 -7.87 -47.55
CA THR A 10 31.38 -8.40 -46.57
C THR A 10 30.65 -7.19 -45.95
N LEU A 11 29.44 -6.97 -46.45
CA LEU A 11 28.53 -5.99 -45.88
C LEU A 11 28.08 -6.54 -44.52
N LEU A 12 28.76 -6.15 -43.44
CA LEU A 12 28.28 -6.32 -42.10
C LEU A 12 27.05 -5.41 -41.93
N LEU A 13 25.90 -5.99 -42.16
CA LEU A 13 24.63 -5.43 -41.76
C LEU A 13 24.66 -5.35 -40.22
N LEU A 14 25.11 -4.21 -39.72
CA LEU A 14 24.87 -3.79 -38.34
C LEU A 14 23.37 -3.60 -38.23
N TRP A 15 22.65 -4.67 -37.87
CA TRP A 15 21.32 -4.56 -37.36
C TRP A 15 21.43 -3.72 -36.08
N PRO A 16 20.75 -2.56 -36.01
CA PRO A 16 20.64 -1.92 -34.72
C PRO A 16 19.84 -2.89 -33.87
N ILE A 17 20.48 -3.47 -32.89
CA ILE A 17 19.78 -4.09 -31.79
C ILE A 17 19.00 -2.94 -31.17
N LEU A 18 17.73 -2.81 -31.55
CA LEU A 18 16.78 -2.00 -30.82
C LEU A 18 16.65 -2.70 -29.47
N VAL A 19 17.47 -2.27 -28.52
CA VAL A 19 17.20 -2.54 -27.13
C VAL A 19 15.91 -1.76 -26.86
N GLN A 20 14.78 -2.43 -27.06
CA GLN A 20 13.56 -1.97 -26.44
C GLN A 20 13.86 -2.03 -24.94
N ALA A 21 14.19 -0.88 -24.40
CA ALA A 21 14.11 -0.71 -22.98
C ALA A 21 12.72 -1.19 -22.59
N GLN A 22 12.63 -2.32 -21.89
CA GLN A 22 11.39 -2.72 -21.25
C GLN A 22 11.14 -1.72 -20.14
N GLY A 23 10.75 -0.50 -20.55
CA GLY A 23 10.61 0.68 -19.71
C GLY A 23 9.29 0.73 -18.97
N SER A 24 8.64 -0.42 -18.70
CA SER A 24 7.41 -0.45 -17.94
C SER A 24 7.62 -0.51 -16.43
N SER A 25 8.87 -0.59 -15.94
CA SER A 25 9.17 -0.66 -14.50
C SER A 25 8.74 0.60 -13.71
N LEU A 26 8.45 1.72 -14.40
CA LEU A 26 8.01 2.99 -13.84
C LEU A 26 6.53 3.28 -14.10
N GLU A 27 5.86 2.46 -14.92
CA GLU A 27 4.44 2.67 -15.18
C GLU A 27 3.61 2.23 -14.00
N VAL A 28 2.84 3.19 -13.48
CA VAL A 28 1.85 2.94 -12.44
C VAL A 28 0.50 2.71 -13.10
N SER A 29 -0.15 1.61 -12.76
CA SER A 29 -1.54 1.38 -13.10
C SER A 29 -2.39 1.32 -11.83
N VAL A 30 -3.58 1.91 -11.90
CA VAL A 30 -4.53 1.96 -10.79
C VAL A 30 -5.87 1.47 -11.28
N GLU A 31 -6.41 0.48 -10.58
CA GLU A 31 -7.67 -0.17 -10.92
C GLU A 31 -8.55 -0.31 -9.67
N PRO A 32 -9.88 -0.40 -9.84
CA PRO A 32 -10.74 -0.73 -8.73
C PRO A 32 -10.40 -2.09 -8.11
N LEU A 33 -10.76 -2.30 -6.84
CA LEU A 33 -10.67 -3.62 -6.23
C LEU A 33 -11.47 -4.64 -7.03
N THR A 34 -10.86 -5.81 -7.30
CA THR A 34 -11.56 -6.96 -7.85
C THR A 34 -12.44 -7.62 -6.78
N ALA A 35 -13.29 -8.57 -7.18
CA ALA A 35 -14.08 -9.35 -6.22
C ALA A 35 -13.19 -10.12 -5.24
N ILE A 36 -12.04 -10.62 -5.69
CA ILE A 36 -11.05 -11.29 -4.84
C ILE A 36 -10.43 -10.30 -3.84
N ASP A 37 -10.13 -9.09 -4.28
CA ASP A 37 -9.61 -8.04 -3.39
C ASP A 37 -10.63 -7.65 -2.32
N GLN A 38 -11.89 -7.51 -2.69
CA GLN A 38 -12.97 -7.19 -1.76
C GLN A 38 -13.12 -8.28 -0.72
N GLN A 39 -13.09 -9.55 -1.13
CA GLN A 39 -13.14 -10.69 -0.20
C GLN A 39 -11.93 -10.72 0.71
N PHE A 40 -10.74 -10.45 0.19
CA PHE A 40 -9.53 -10.33 1.00
C PHE A 40 -9.70 -9.28 2.09
N MET A 41 -10.20 -8.09 1.75
CA MET A 41 -10.40 -7.01 2.71
C MET A 41 -11.44 -7.38 3.78
N GLU A 42 -12.54 -8.02 3.40
CA GLU A 42 -13.54 -8.52 4.35
C GLU A 42 -12.97 -9.57 5.30
N ASP A 43 -12.15 -10.49 4.80
CA ASP A 43 -11.47 -11.50 5.63
C ASP A 43 -10.51 -10.87 6.64
N GLN A 44 -9.80 -9.80 6.24
CA GLN A 44 -8.93 -9.05 7.15
C GLN A 44 -9.74 -8.38 8.26
N ARG A 45 -10.82 -7.71 7.90
CA ARG A 45 -11.71 -7.07 8.88
C ARG A 45 -12.32 -8.06 9.85
N ALA A 46 -12.76 -9.21 9.36
CA ALA A 46 -13.30 -10.28 10.20
C ALA A 46 -12.27 -10.83 11.20
N ARG A 47 -11.02 -10.97 10.77
CA ARG A 47 -9.92 -11.42 11.65
C ARG A 47 -9.70 -10.45 12.82
N VAL A 48 -9.69 -9.16 12.55
CA VAL A 48 -9.54 -8.13 13.59
C VAL A 48 -10.77 -8.08 14.49
N GLU A 49 -11.97 -8.20 13.92
CA GLU A 49 -13.21 -8.25 14.70
C GLU A 49 -13.20 -9.41 15.71
N GLN A 50 -12.71 -10.58 15.34
CA GLN A 50 -12.56 -11.72 16.25
C GLN A 50 -11.63 -11.40 17.42
N LEU A 51 -10.52 -10.70 17.17
CA LEU A 51 -9.60 -10.28 18.23
C LEU A 51 -10.27 -9.25 19.15
N ALA A 52 -10.96 -8.27 18.58
CA ALA A 52 -11.69 -7.25 19.32
C ALA A 52 -12.78 -7.87 20.21
N ASN A 53 -13.52 -8.85 19.68
CA ASN A 53 -14.57 -9.56 20.43
C ASN A 53 -14.02 -10.33 21.62
N ARG A 54 -12.81 -10.86 21.54
CA ARG A 54 -12.14 -11.52 22.70
C ARG A 54 -11.92 -10.57 23.86
N MET A 55 -11.80 -9.28 23.58
CA MET A 55 -11.68 -8.23 24.60
C MET A 55 -13.04 -7.67 25.03
N GLY A 56 -14.15 -8.19 24.52
CA GLY A 56 -15.47 -7.64 24.75
C GLY A 56 -15.71 -6.31 24.02
N ARG A 57 -14.95 -6.00 22.99
CA ARG A 57 -15.04 -4.76 22.22
C ARG A 57 -15.17 -5.08 20.74
N GLY A 58 -16.33 -4.80 20.13
CA GLY A 58 -16.48 -4.85 18.69
C GLY A 58 -15.91 -3.60 18.01
N LEU A 59 -15.59 -3.72 16.72
CA LEU A 59 -15.32 -2.55 15.89
C LEU A 59 -16.62 -1.80 15.62
N THR A 60 -16.58 -0.47 15.69
CA THR A 60 -17.79 0.37 15.69
C THR A 60 -17.89 1.30 14.48
N GLY A 61 -16.78 1.48 13.73
CA GLY A 61 -16.65 2.52 12.72
C GLY A 61 -16.31 3.90 13.29
N ASN A 62 -16.32 4.07 14.62
CA ASN A 62 -15.83 5.28 15.27
C ASN A 62 -14.30 5.27 15.32
N THR A 63 -13.67 6.30 14.77
CA THR A 63 -12.22 6.36 14.61
C THR A 63 -11.48 6.23 15.94
N ASP A 64 -11.79 7.06 16.93
CA ASP A 64 -11.06 7.07 18.19
C ASP A 64 -11.27 5.79 18.99
N ARG A 65 -12.50 5.26 18.99
CA ARG A 65 -12.80 4.00 19.65
C ARG A 65 -12.07 2.83 19.00
N ASP A 66 -12.09 2.75 17.70
CA ASP A 66 -11.48 1.63 16.97
C ASP A 66 -9.96 1.70 17.00
N LEU A 67 -9.35 2.90 16.94
CA LEU A 67 -7.92 3.07 17.19
C LEU A 67 -7.54 2.60 18.60
N SER A 68 -8.34 2.93 19.60
CA SER A 68 -8.14 2.44 20.97
C SER A 68 -8.22 0.92 21.06
N THR A 69 -9.16 0.30 20.33
CA THR A 69 -9.30 -1.15 20.27
C THR A 69 -8.09 -1.80 19.60
N LEU A 70 -7.64 -1.29 18.46
CA LEU A 70 -6.42 -1.76 17.79
C LEU A 70 -5.19 -1.63 18.70
N GLN A 71 -5.07 -0.50 19.40
CA GLN A 71 -3.95 -0.27 20.32
C GLN A 71 -3.96 -1.27 21.49
N ARG A 72 -5.11 -1.57 22.05
CA ARG A 72 -5.24 -2.58 23.11
C ARG A 72 -4.86 -3.97 22.65
N ILE A 73 -5.23 -4.35 21.43
CA ILE A 73 -4.81 -5.64 20.84
C ILE A 73 -3.28 -5.75 20.84
N LEU A 74 -2.57 -4.68 20.49
CA LEU A 74 -1.12 -4.63 20.52
C LEU A 74 -0.58 -4.62 21.96
N ASP A 75 -1.12 -3.78 22.84
CA ASP A 75 -0.66 -3.60 24.22
C ASP A 75 -0.83 -4.88 25.04
N GLU A 76 -1.91 -5.60 24.85
CA GLU A 76 -2.19 -6.88 25.51
C GLU A 76 -1.45 -8.06 24.86
N ARG A 77 -0.64 -7.78 23.84
CA ARG A 77 0.17 -8.77 23.12
C ARG A 77 -0.63 -9.95 22.58
N MET A 78 -1.84 -9.65 22.10
CA MET A 78 -2.70 -10.67 21.47
C MET A 78 -2.15 -11.13 20.11
N VAL A 79 -1.31 -10.31 19.49
CA VAL A 79 -0.67 -10.57 18.20
C VAL A 79 0.84 -10.51 18.38
N PRO A 80 1.56 -11.63 18.20
CA PRO A 80 3.03 -11.61 18.21
C PRO A 80 3.58 -10.71 17.13
N SER A 81 4.73 -10.06 17.39
CA SER A 81 5.42 -9.21 16.39
C SER A 81 5.85 -9.97 15.13
N THR A 82 5.91 -11.29 15.21
CA THR A 82 6.23 -12.19 14.10
C THR A 82 5.02 -12.62 13.28
N ASP A 83 3.81 -12.35 13.75
CA ASP A 83 2.56 -12.67 13.03
C ASP A 83 2.22 -11.54 12.04
N THR A 84 2.98 -11.47 10.96
CA THR A 84 2.85 -10.45 9.93
C THR A 84 1.46 -10.42 9.31
N LEU A 85 0.84 -11.58 9.08
CA LEU A 85 -0.49 -11.64 8.46
C LEU A 85 -1.57 -10.99 9.32
N THR A 86 -1.55 -11.23 10.62
CA THR A 86 -2.52 -10.60 11.54
C THR A 86 -2.24 -9.12 11.72
N LEU A 87 -0.96 -8.71 11.79
CA LEU A 87 -0.58 -7.30 11.82
C LEU A 87 -1.01 -6.56 10.55
N GLN A 88 -0.94 -7.21 9.39
CA GLN A 88 -1.45 -6.65 8.14
C GLN A 88 -2.98 -6.56 8.11
N ALA A 89 -3.68 -7.50 8.74
CA ALA A 89 -5.13 -7.39 8.93
C ALA A 89 -5.48 -6.15 9.77
N MET A 90 -4.72 -5.89 10.82
CA MET A 90 -4.87 -4.65 11.61
C MET A 90 -4.57 -3.41 10.76
N GLY A 91 -3.59 -3.48 9.87
CA GLY A 91 -3.29 -2.42 8.90
C GLY A 91 -4.43 -2.14 7.93
N ALA A 92 -5.18 -3.16 7.52
CA ALA A 92 -6.37 -2.98 6.67
C ALA A 92 -7.47 -2.21 7.41
N VAL A 93 -7.74 -2.53 8.67
CA VAL A 93 -8.70 -1.80 9.51
C VAL A 93 -8.23 -0.37 9.78
N PHE A 94 -6.97 -0.19 10.10
CA PHE A 94 -6.35 1.13 10.26
C PHE A 94 -6.51 1.96 8.98
N GLY A 95 -6.34 1.33 7.82
CA GLY A 95 -6.57 1.95 6.52
C GLY A 95 -8.04 2.34 6.28
N ASP A 96 -9.00 1.53 6.71
CA ASP A 96 -10.41 1.89 6.66
C ASP A 96 -10.68 3.20 7.41
N LEU A 97 -10.10 3.35 8.60
CA LEU A 97 -10.25 4.55 9.42
C LEU A 97 -9.58 5.78 8.75
N LEU A 98 -8.42 5.60 8.14
CA LEU A 98 -7.76 6.65 7.35
C LEU A 98 -8.61 7.05 6.14
N GLY A 99 -9.15 6.08 5.43
CA GLY A 99 -10.01 6.32 4.27
C GLY A 99 -11.25 7.14 4.62
N ASP A 100 -11.90 6.81 5.72
CA ASP A 100 -13.06 7.55 6.21
C ASP A 100 -12.69 8.99 6.60
N ARG A 101 -11.56 9.18 7.25
CA ARG A 101 -11.09 10.50 7.67
C ARG A 101 -10.66 11.39 6.51
N LEU A 102 -10.06 10.81 5.47
CA LEU A 102 -9.43 11.53 4.37
C LEU A 102 -10.23 11.51 3.07
N ASP A 103 -11.38 10.88 3.05
CA ASP A 103 -12.17 10.64 1.82
C ASP A 103 -11.34 9.91 0.74
N MET A 104 -10.65 8.86 1.16
CA MET A 104 -9.86 8.00 0.30
C MET A 104 -10.51 6.62 0.17
N SER A 105 -10.35 6.01 -0.98
CA SER A 105 -10.92 4.70 -1.30
C SER A 105 -9.85 3.69 -1.67
N TRP A 106 -10.09 2.42 -1.33
CA TRP A 106 -9.21 1.33 -1.69
C TRP A 106 -9.19 1.08 -3.19
N VAL A 107 -7.99 0.92 -3.72
CA VAL A 107 -7.70 0.60 -5.12
C VAL A 107 -6.62 -0.45 -5.20
N VAL A 108 -6.45 -1.04 -6.38
CA VAL A 108 -5.28 -1.85 -6.73
C VAL A 108 -4.25 -0.94 -7.38
N TYR A 109 -3.08 -0.87 -6.78
CA TYR A 109 -1.94 -0.12 -7.26
C TYR A 109 -0.88 -1.09 -7.79
N ARG A 110 -0.46 -0.91 -9.03
CA ARG A 110 0.61 -1.69 -9.64
C ARG A 110 1.73 -0.79 -10.09
N ASP A 111 2.94 -1.18 -9.78
CA ASP A 111 4.17 -0.58 -10.29
C ASP A 111 5.19 -1.67 -10.64
N GLY A 112 6.41 -1.28 -10.96
CA GLY A 112 7.48 -2.22 -11.27
C GLY A 112 7.87 -3.15 -10.10
N ARG A 113 7.44 -2.88 -8.89
CA ARG A 113 7.69 -3.69 -7.68
C ARG A 113 6.61 -4.71 -7.41
N GLY A 114 5.44 -4.56 -8.01
CA GLY A 114 4.34 -5.48 -7.85
C GLY A 114 2.98 -4.82 -7.67
N ARG A 115 2.07 -5.59 -7.10
CA ARG A 115 0.67 -5.25 -6.88
C ARG A 115 0.41 -5.01 -5.41
N SER A 116 -0.21 -3.90 -5.08
CA SER A 116 -0.58 -3.53 -3.71
C SER A 116 -2.02 -3.05 -3.65
N ARG A 117 -2.64 -3.22 -2.50
CA ARG A 117 -3.89 -2.53 -2.19
C ARG A 117 -3.54 -1.24 -1.48
N ALA A 118 -4.05 -0.12 -1.99
CA ALA A 118 -3.73 1.21 -1.51
C ALA A 118 -4.99 2.04 -1.35
N LEU A 119 -4.91 3.06 -0.52
CA LEU A 119 -5.92 4.13 -0.51
C LEU A 119 -5.53 5.19 -1.52
N ARG A 120 -6.51 5.67 -2.28
CA ARG A 120 -6.35 6.75 -3.26
C ARG A 120 -7.33 7.87 -2.95
N TYR A 121 -6.85 9.11 -3.02
CA TYR A 121 -7.72 10.28 -2.95
C TYR A 121 -8.35 10.58 -4.30
N ARG A 122 -9.65 10.25 -4.44
CA ARG A 122 -10.41 10.47 -5.69
C ARG A 122 -9.69 9.89 -6.91
N SER A 123 -9.47 10.68 -7.97
CA SER A 123 -8.73 10.29 -9.17
C SER A 123 -7.32 10.88 -9.23
N MET A 124 -6.82 11.42 -8.12
CA MET A 124 -5.49 12.03 -8.03
C MET A 124 -4.41 11.01 -7.69
N ASP A 125 -3.16 11.35 -7.98
CA ASP A 125 -2.00 10.51 -7.67
C ASP A 125 -1.51 10.75 -6.23
N ILE A 126 -2.42 10.56 -5.28
CA ILE A 126 -2.16 10.65 -3.84
C ILE A 126 -2.59 9.34 -3.22
N TYR A 127 -1.62 8.61 -2.66
CA TYR A 127 -1.80 7.24 -2.18
C TYR A 127 -1.29 7.06 -0.77
N LEU A 128 -1.93 6.17 -0.04
CA LEU A 128 -1.43 5.61 1.22
C LEU A 128 -1.39 4.08 1.13
N PHE A 129 -0.48 3.47 1.86
CA PHE A 129 -0.31 2.02 1.92
C PHE A 129 -0.45 1.51 3.36
N PRO A 130 -1.66 1.52 3.92
CA PRO A 130 -1.86 1.28 5.36
C PRO A 130 -1.61 -0.16 5.80
N ILE A 131 -1.79 -1.14 4.90
CA ILE A 131 -1.73 -2.57 5.25
C ILE A 131 -0.42 -2.94 5.93
N THR A 132 0.69 -2.32 5.52
CA THR A 132 2.01 -2.60 6.10
C THR A 132 2.46 -1.59 7.17
N MET A 133 1.68 -0.60 7.48
CA MET A 133 2.09 0.44 8.45
C MET A 133 2.31 -0.11 9.85
N ILE A 134 1.43 -0.98 10.33
CA ILE A 134 1.54 -1.57 11.67
C ILE A 134 2.60 -2.67 11.69
N SER A 135 2.57 -3.60 10.71
CA SER A 135 3.51 -4.71 10.67
C SER A 135 4.97 -4.26 10.59
N ARG A 136 5.27 -3.26 9.79
CA ARG A 136 6.64 -2.72 9.66
C ARG A 136 7.15 -2.13 10.97
N ARG A 137 6.30 -1.45 11.75
CA ARG A 137 6.69 -0.90 13.05
C ARG A 137 6.92 -1.97 14.08
N GLN A 138 6.05 -2.95 14.15
CA GLN A 138 6.19 -4.07 15.09
C GLN A 138 7.43 -4.91 14.78
N GLU A 139 7.70 -5.20 13.52
CA GLU A 139 8.91 -5.90 13.06
C GLU A 139 10.19 -5.11 13.37
N GLY A 140 10.14 -3.80 13.25
CA GLY A 140 11.25 -2.89 13.55
C GLY A 140 11.44 -2.62 15.06
N GLY A 141 10.62 -3.20 15.93
CA GLY A 141 10.70 -2.97 17.37
C GLY A 141 10.24 -1.57 17.82
N SER A 142 9.52 -0.85 16.96
CA SER A 142 8.97 0.45 17.32
C SER A 142 7.79 0.30 18.28
N ASP A 143 7.81 1.05 19.36
CA ASP A 143 6.71 1.17 20.34
C ASP A 143 5.77 2.35 20.05
N ARG A 144 5.87 2.93 18.85
CA ARG A 144 5.06 4.07 18.45
C ARG A 144 3.57 3.73 18.48
N ARG A 145 2.81 4.55 19.22
CA ARG A 145 1.38 4.35 19.37
C ARG A 145 0.60 4.68 18.09
N LEU A 146 -0.54 4.00 17.90
CA LEU A 146 -1.34 4.12 16.69
C LEU A 146 -2.02 5.48 16.55
N LYS A 147 -2.47 6.11 17.63
CA LYS A 147 -3.13 7.42 17.58
C LYS A 147 -2.20 8.51 17.03
N PRO A 148 -0.98 8.70 17.56
CA PRO A 148 -0.02 9.62 16.96
C PRO A 148 0.33 9.29 15.51
N LEU A 149 0.48 8.01 15.19
CA LEU A 149 0.72 7.58 13.81
C LEU A 149 -0.43 7.97 12.88
N PHE A 150 -1.66 7.72 13.32
CA PHE A 150 -2.87 8.08 12.59
C PHE A 150 -2.94 9.59 12.35
N ASP A 151 -2.79 10.38 13.40
CA ASP A 151 -2.88 11.84 13.33
C ASP A 151 -1.79 12.45 12.44
N GLU A 152 -0.57 11.94 12.51
CA GLU A 152 0.53 12.37 11.65
C GLU A 152 0.28 12.00 10.19
N THR A 153 -0.20 10.79 9.92
CA THR A 153 -0.55 10.36 8.57
C THR A 153 -1.64 11.24 7.97
N VAL A 154 -2.68 11.54 8.74
CA VAL A 154 -3.76 12.45 8.32
C VAL A 154 -3.21 13.85 8.03
N SER A 155 -2.41 14.39 8.93
CA SER A 155 -1.84 15.74 8.79
C SER A 155 -0.93 15.85 7.56
N GLU A 156 -0.03 14.91 7.36
CA GLU A 156 0.87 14.88 6.22
C GLU A 156 0.11 14.72 4.90
N THR A 157 -0.90 13.85 4.88
CA THR A 157 -1.71 13.62 3.67
C THR A 157 -2.51 14.86 3.31
N ARG A 158 -3.11 15.55 4.29
CA ARG A 158 -3.87 16.78 4.06
C ARG A 158 -3.05 17.88 3.41
N ARG A 159 -1.76 17.95 3.69
CA ARG A 159 -0.86 18.91 3.02
C ARG A 159 -0.73 18.67 1.53
N LEU A 160 -0.94 17.44 1.07
CA LEU A 160 -0.89 17.08 -0.35
C LEU A 160 -2.23 17.26 -1.05
N LEU A 161 -3.33 17.38 -0.30
CA LEU A 161 -4.65 17.52 -0.85
C LEU A 161 -4.90 18.94 -1.38
N PRO A 162 -5.77 19.11 -2.41
CA PRO A 162 -6.13 20.43 -2.90
C PRO A 162 -6.67 21.32 -1.77
N GLY A 163 -6.12 22.52 -1.64
CA GLY A 163 -6.48 23.47 -0.58
C GLY A 163 -5.85 23.22 0.79
N GLY A 164 -5.06 22.14 0.94
CA GLY A 164 -4.47 21.76 2.24
C GLY A 164 -3.48 22.76 2.83
N LYS A 165 -2.97 23.69 2.03
CA LYS A 165 -2.01 24.72 2.50
C LYS A 165 -2.67 25.93 3.15
N TRP A 166 -3.98 26.03 3.13
CA TRP A 166 -4.71 27.21 3.57
C TRP A 166 -5.32 27.08 4.96
N PHE A 167 -5.13 25.94 5.62
CA PHE A 167 -5.72 25.61 6.91
C PHE A 167 -4.69 25.32 8.01
N GLU A 168 -3.48 25.92 7.89
CA GLU A 168 -2.51 25.97 8.99
C GLU A 168 -2.74 27.17 9.89
#